data_a687df7afbfdff2a4b286c8a35b61351
#
_entry.id   a687df7afbfdff2a4b286c8a35b61351
#
_cell.length_a   1.000
_cell.length_b   1.000
_cell.length_c   1.000
_cell.angle_alpha   90.00
_cell.angle_beta   90.00
_cell.angle_gamma   90.00
#
_symmetry.space_group_name_H-M   'P 1'
#
loop_
_entity.id
_entity.type
_entity.pdbx_description
1 polymer ?
#
loop_
_entity_poly.entity_id
_entity_poly.type
_entity_poly.pdbx_seq_one_letter_code
_entity_poly.pdbx_strand_id
1 'polypeptide(L)'
;LNPNAMYKDKDLTIEKVLASRMVSDPIHAMECPMLADGAAAFVMTSTENARTKHDRWVRIAGSGGCVSHYSIGQENDLATLGWKTAGEHAYAQAGWGPEDADVAQVYDSYAAVLTIGLEGLGLAKLHEGARQFAAGEFSPGGRLPVNTNGGLLSAGHTGVGGGTALLVEGIRQLLGRAESERQIPDCRRAVCGGSGGTYMDSQVLLLERVDK
;
A
#
# COMPACT_ATOMS: atom_id res chain seq x y z
N LEU A 1 -3.70 14.30 7.51
CA LEU A 1 -2.42 14.65 6.88
C LEU A 1 -2.55 14.93 5.38
N ASN A 2 -3.41 14.18 4.66
CA ASN A 2 -3.71 14.48 3.25
C ASN A 2 -4.90 15.46 3.17
N PRO A 3 -4.70 16.69 2.68
CA PRO A 3 -5.77 17.69 2.61
C PRO A 3 -6.90 17.30 1.64
N ASN A 4 -6.66 16.36 0.75
CA ASN A 4 -7.63 15.87 -0.22
C ASN A 4 -8.32 14.57 0.22
N ALA A 5 -7.97 14.00 1.38
CA ALA A 5 -8.60 12.78 1.87
C ALA A 5 -10.08 13.05 2.26
N MET A 6 -10.97 12.14 1.89
CA MET A 6 -12.42 12.27 2.14
C MET A 6 -12.75 12.21 3.64
N TYR A 7 -11.91 11.57 4.44
CA TYR A 7 -12.06 11.45 5.90
C TYR A 7 -11.19 12.43 6.70
N LYS A 8 -10.49 13.37 6.06
CA LYS A 8 -9.51 14.26 6.72
C LYS A 8 -10.04 15.02 7.95
N ASP A 9 -11.31 15.45 7.89
CA ASP A 9 -11.94 16.27 8.94
C ASP A 9 -12.81 15.44 9.90
N LYS A 10 -12.73 14.10 9.81
CA LYS A 10 -13.53 13.21 10.65
C LYS A 10 -12.70 12.65 11.77
N ASP A 11 -13.12 12.93 12.99
CA ASP A 11 -12.63 12.26 14.18
C ASP A 11 -13.18 10.81 14.20
N LEU A 12 -12.41 9.87 13.65
CA LEU A 12 -12.76 8.45 13.59
C LEU A 12 -12.24 7.74 14.84
N THR A 13 -13.14 7.11 15.56
CA THR A 13 -12.81 6.21 16.67
C THR A 13 -13.29 4.80 16.36
N ILE A 14 -12.74 3.80 17.05
CA ILE A 14 -13.15 2.40 16.91
C ILE A 14 -14.66 2.27 17.16
N GLU A 15 -15.18 2.97 18.18
CA GLU A 15 -16.60 2.95 18.53
C GLU A 15 -17.47 3.50 17.41
N LYS A 16 -17.04 4.58 16.74
CA LYS A 16 -17.76 5.14 15.58
C LYS A 16 -17.75 4.19 14.38
N VAL A 17 -16.64 3.52 14.15
CA VAL A 17 -16.53 2.50 13.09
C VAL A 17 -17.49 1.36 13.36
N LEU A 18 -17.45 0.78 14.56
CA LEU A 18 -18.32 -0.33 14.96
C LEU A 18 -19.78 0.04 15.07
N ALA A 19 -20.11 1.30 15.36
CA ALA A 19 -21.47 1.80 15.36
C ALA A 19 -22.00 2.14 13.97
N SER A 20 -21.17 2.15 12.95
CA SER A 20 -21.59 2.40 11.57
C SER A 20 -22.41 1.21 11.03
N ARG A 21 -23.21 1.47 9.98
CA ARG A 21 -24.09 0.43 9.40
C ARG A 21 -23.27 -0.81 8.99
N MET A 22 -23.68 -1.98 9.46
CA MET A 22 -23.13 -3.25 8.99
C MET A 22 -23.45 -3.46 7.50
N VAL A 23 -22.45 -3.75 6.71
CA VAL A 23 -22.56 -4.02 5.27
C VAL A 23 -22.64 -5.53 5.02
N SER A 24 -21.76 -6.26 5.66
CA SER A 24 -21.70 -7.73 5.62
C SER A 24 -20.98 -8.17 6.91
N ASP A 25 -21.60 -9.03 7.71
CA ASP A 25 -21.01 -9.47 8.97
C ASP A 25 -19.60 -10.07 8.79
N PRO A 26 -18.57 -9.59 9.48
CA PRO A 26 -18.54 -8.53 10.50
C PRO A 26 -18.19 -7.12 9.99
N ILE A 27 -18.20 -6.85 8.69
CA ILE A 27 -17.72 -5.62 8.07
C ILE A 27 -18.72 -4.47 8.17
N HIS A 28 -18.28 -3.32 8.69
CA HIS A 28 -19.08 -2.11 8.80
C HIS A 28 -18.76 -1.10 7.68
N ALA A 29 -19.68 -0.16 7.47
CA ALA A 29 -19.58 0.79 6.35
C ALA A 29 -18.31 1.65 6.38
N MET A 30 -17.78 1.98 7.56
CA MET A 30 -16.54 2.75 7.70
C MET A 30 -15.26 1.94 7.49
N GLU A 31 -15.37 0.62 7.34
CA GLU A 31 -14.28 -0.26 6.93
C GLU A 31 -14.25 -0.49 5.42
N CYS A 32 -15.19 0.11 4.70
CA CYS A 32 -15.30 0.07 3.24
C CYS A 32 -14.85 1.41 2.65
N PRO A 33 -14.18 1.41 1.50
CA PRO A 33 -13.76 2.64 0.86
C PRO A 33 -14.96 3.39 0.28
N MET A 34 -14.88 4.71 0.23
CA MET A 34 -15.82 5.51 -0.55
C MET A 34 -15.39 5.52 -2.01
N LEU A 35 -16.34 5.30 -2.91
CA LEU A 35 -16.10 5.44 -4.34
C LEU A 35 -15.81 6.91 -4.68
N ALA A 36 -14.81 7.13 -5.51
CA ALA A 36 -14.38 8.44 -5.96
C ALA A 36 -14.01 8.41 -7.44
N ASP A 37 -14.10 9.54 -8.10
CA ASP A 37 -13.48 9.75 -9.40
C ASP A 37 -12.04 10.22 -9.20
N GLY A 38 -11.13 9.69 -10.00
CA GLY A 38 -9.73 10.08 -9.92
C GLY A 38 -8.87 9.40 -10.96
N ALA A 39 -7.69 9.95 -11.16
CA ALA A 39 -6.67 9.41 -12.02
C ALA A 39 -5.29 9.64 -11.42
N ALA A 40 -4.36 8.77 -11.74
CA ALA A 40 -2.97 8.91 -11.38
C ALA A 40 -2.10 8.64 -12.61
N ALA A 41 -0.97 9.35 -12.71
CA ALA A 41 -0.03 9.19 -13.80
C ALA A 41 1.41 9.28 -13.29
N PHE A 42 2.28 8.53 -13.88
CA PHE A 42 3.74 8.59 -13.66
C PHE A 42 4.47 8.41 -14.99
N VAL A 43 5.69 8.89 -15.05
CA VAL A 43 6.54 8.79 -16.24
C VAL A 43 7.58 7.70 -16.02
N MET A 44 7.66 6.75 -16.93
CA MET A 44 8.73 5.75 -16.97
C MET A 44 9.72 6.09 -18.08
N THR A 45 11.00 5.86 -17.79
CA THR A 45 12.07 6.04 -18.77
C THR A 45 13.20 5.03 -18.50
N SER A 46 14.17 4.93 -19.42
CA SER A 46 15.34 4.10 -19.16
C SER A 46 16.21 4.67 -18.03
N THR A 47 16.93 3.80 -17.33
CA THR A 47 17.90 4.22 -16.28
C THR A 47 18.93 5.19 -16.84
N GLU A 48 19.37 5.02 -18.08
CA GLU A 48 20.32 5.92 -18.75
C GLU A 48 19.76 7.34 -18.88
N ASN A 49 18.52 7.47 -19.38
CA ASN A 49 17.83 8.77 -19.46
C ASN A 49 17.60 9.39 -18.10
N ALA A 50 17.19 8.60 -17.11
CA ALA A 50 17.01 9.09 -15.74
C ALA A 50 18.33 9.66 -15.18
N ARG A 51 19.41 8.88 -15.30
CA ARG A 51 20.74 9.26 -14.83
C ARG A 51 21.26 10.53 -15.49
N THR A 52 20.99 10.76 -16.78
CA THR A 52 21.47 11.95 -17.49
C THR A 52 20.67 13.21 -17.17
N LYS A 53 19.36 13.08 -16.92
CA LYS A 53 18.43 14.22 -16.83
C LYS A 53 18.05 14.63 -15.41
N HIS A 54 18.27 13.77 -14.42
CA HIS A 54 17.80 13.99 -13.05
C HIS A 54 18.89 13.70 -12.03
N ASP A 55 18.92 14.47 -10.96
CA ASP A 55 19.83 14.26 -9.81
C ASP A 55 19.21 13.23 -8.83
N ARG A 56 17.91 13.11 -8.87
CA ARG A 56 17.15 12.13 -8.07
C ARG A 56 16.05 11.49 -8.92
N TRP A 57 15.97 10.18 -8.89
CA TRP A 57 14.89 9.41 -9.54
C TRP A 57 14.53 8.17 -8.74
N VAL A 58 13.47 7.49 -9.15
CA VAL A 58 13.05 6.23 -8.53
C VAL A 58 13.35 5.08 -9.47
N ARG A 59 14.01 4.05 -8.97
CA ARG A 59 14.27 2.79 -9.66
C ARG A 59 13.25 1.74 -9.21
N ILE A 60 12.76 0.93 -10.14
CA ILE A 60 12.10 -0.33 -9.82
C ILE A 60 13.21 -1.32 -9.49
N ALA A 61 13.34 -1.67 -8.21
CA ALA A 61 14.36 -2.59 -7.71
C ALA A 61 13.94 -4.05 -7.90
N GLY A 62 12.65 -4.33 -7.75
CA GLY A 62 12.09 -5.65 -7.95
C GLY A 62 10.60 -5.60 -8.23
N SER A 63 10.10 -6.65 -8.85
CA SER A 63 8.69 -6.82 -9.15
C SER A 63 8.27 -8.28 -8.98
N GLY A 64 7.04 -8.49 -8.56
CA GLY A 64 6.46 -9.82 -8.46
C GLY A 64 4.96 -9.78 -8.67
N GLY A 65 4.44 -10.84 -9.25
CA GLY A 65 3.02 -11.03 -9.47
C GLY A 65 2.62 -12.47 -9.21
N CYS A 66 1.39 -12.66 -8.74
CA CYS A 66 0.79 -13.97 -8.53
C CYS A 66 -0.71 -13.89 -8.80
N VAL A 67 -1.20 -14.81 -9.62
CA VAL A 67 -2.63 -15.11 -9.75
C VAL A 67 -2.86 -16.41 -8.99
N SER A 68 -3.44 -16.32 -7.78
CA SER A 68 -3.56 -17.46 -6.86
C SER A 68 -4.81 -18.30 -7.14
N HIS A 69 -5.90 -17.69 -7.59
CA HIS A 69 -7.17 -18.39 -7.80
C HIS A 69 -8.00 -17.70 -8.88
N TYR A 70 -9.02 -18.36 -9.39
CA TYR A 70 -10.03 -17.76 -10.26
C TYR A 70 -11.23 -17.24 -9.47
N SER A 71 -11.58 -17.92 -8.38
CA SER A 71 -12.64 -17.53 -7.45
C SER A 71 -12.13 -17.66 -6.03
N ILE A 72 -12.43 -16.70 -5.16
CA ILE A 72 -11.97 -16.67 -3.76
C ILE A 72 -12.37 -17.96 -3.00
N GLY A 73 -13.47 -18.59 -3.35
CA GLY A 73 -13.89 -19.87 -2.76
C GLY A 73 -13.00 -21.08 -3.14
N GLN A 74 -12.06 -20.92 -4.07
CA GLN A 74 -11.09 -21.94 -4.46
C GLN A 74 -9.73 -21.76 -3.76
N GLU A 75 -9.52 -20.61 -3.09
CA GLU A 75 -8.28 -20.34 -2.40
C GLU A 75 -8.22 -21.10 -1.07
N ASN A 76 -7.11 -21.79 -0.83
CA ASN A 76 -6.88 -22.55 0.39
C ASN A 76 -6.17 -21.73 1.47
N ASP A 77 -5.44 -20.69 1.10
CA ASP A 77 -4.74 -19.79 2.02
C ASP A 77 -5.28 -18.36 1.89
N LEU A 78 -6.31 -18.06 2.66
CA LEU A 78 -6.88 -16.72 2.75
C LEU A 78 -6.04 -15.78 3.64
N ALA A 79 -5.07 -16.30 4.39
CA ALA A 79 -4.25 -15.49 5.29
C ALA A 79 -3.19 -14.67 4.55
N THR A 80 -2.69 -15.18 3.42
CA THR A 80 -1.66 -14.48 2.65
C THR A 80 -2.05 -14.24 1.19
N LEU A 81 -3.01 -14.99 0.66
CA LEU A 81 -3.41 -14.96 -0.74
C LEU A 81 -2.18 -15.08 -1.66
N GLY A 82 -2.17 -14.38 -2.80
CA GLY A 82 -1.01 -14.30 -3.70
C GLY A 82 0.11 -13.37 -3.24
N TRP A 83 -0.07 -12.61 -2.15
CA TRP A 83 0.89 -11.60 -1.70
C TRP A 83 2.25 -12.18 -1.32
N LYS A 84 2.27 -13.33 -0.65
CA LYS A 84 3.50 -14.00 -0.24
C LYS A 84 4.36 -14.35 -1.45
N THR A 85 3.80 -15.05 -2.43
CA THR A 85 4.52 -15.44 -3.65
C THR A 85 4.99 -14.21 -4.45
N ALA A 86 4.12 -13.22 -4.63
CA ALA A 86 4.46 -11.99 -5.32
C ALA A 86 5.58 -11.22 -4.60
N GLY A 87 5.51 -11.13 -3.26
CA GLY A 87 6.53 -10.51 -2.43
C GLY A 87 7.87 -11.22 -2.51
N GLU A 88 7.90 -12.54 -2.36
CA GLU A 88 9.13 -13.35 -2.46
C GLU A 88 9.85 -13.13 -3.79
N HIS A 89 9.12 -13.11 -4.90
CA HIS A 89 9.70 -12.82 -6.23
C HIS A 89 10.27 -11.41 -6.31
N ALA A 90 9.56 -10.41 -5.78
CA ALA A 90 10.01 -9.02 -5.81
C ALA A 90 11.26 -8.81 -4.94
N TYR A 91 11.26 -9.32 -3.70
CA TYR A 91 12.39 -9.21 -2.77
C TYR A 91 13.64 -9.92 -3.30
N ALA A 92 13.49 -11.10 -3.90
CA ALA A 92 14.60 -11.83 -4.51
C ALA A 92 15.29 -11.02 -5.64
N GLN A 93 14.51 -10.27 -6.43
CA GLN A 93 15.06 -9.40 -7.48
C GLN A 93 15.72 -8.14 -6.91
N ALA A 94 15.13 -7.56 -5.88
CA ALA A 94 15.62 -6.32 -5.28
C ALA A 94 16.89 -6.53 -4.44
N GLY A 95 17.07 -7.72 -3.87
CA GLY A 95 18.20 -8.03 -2.99
C GLY A 95 18.06 -7.43 -1.59
N TRP A 96 16.84 -7.08 -1.16
CA TRP A 96 16.52 -6.59 0.18
C TRP A 96 15.15 -7.13 0.63
N GLY A 97 14.86 -7.12 1.92
CA GLY A 97 13.69 -7.72 2.53
C GLY A 97 12.66 -6.71 3.06
N PRO A 98 11.53 -7.19 3.59
CA PRO A 98 10.48 -6.34 4.14
C PRO A 98 10.94 -5.43 5.28
N GLU A 99 11.97 -5.83 6.03
CA GLU A 99 12.59 -5.08 7.12
C GLU A 99 13.36 -3.84 6.66
N ASP A 100 13.74 -3.79 5.39
CA ASP A 100 14.48 -2.69 4.79
C ASP A 100 13.59 -1.57 4.25
N ALA A 101 12.27 -1.74 4.28
CA ALA A 101 11.31 -0.77 3.76
C ALA A 101 11.14 0.43 4.70
N ASP A 102 11.17 1.64 4.16
CA ASP A 102 10.92 2.88 4.89
C ASP A 102 9.43 3.27 4.86
N VAL A 103 8.69 2.82 3.85
CA VAL A 103 7.27 3.09 3.66
C VAL A 103 6.61 1.96 2.88
N ALA A 104 5.35 1.69 3.16
CA ALA A 104 4.55 0.76 2.36
C ALA A 104 3.25 1.42 1.87
N GLN A 105 2.90 1.14 0.62
CA GLN A 105 1.66 1.55 -0.02
C GLN A 105 0.95 0.29 -0.50
N VAL A 106 0.03 -0.23 0.30
CA VAL A 106 -0.58 -1.53 0.09
C VAL A 106 -2.09 -1.38 -0.10
N TYR A 107 -2.64 -2.13 -1.03
CA TYR A 107 -4.04 -2.07 -1.41
C TYR A 107 -4.96 -2.32 -0.20
N ASP A 108 -5.84 -1.36 0.06
CA ASP A 108 -6.70 -1.29 1.23
C ASP A 108 -8.17 -1.05 0.83
N SER A 109 -8.70 -1.87 -0.05
CA SER A 109 -10.13 -1.80 -0.38
C SER A 109 -11.05 -2.11 0.81
N TYR A 110 -10.55 -2.81 1.82
CA TYR A 110 -11.17 -3.03 3.13
C TYR A 110 -10.08 -3.10 4.19
N ALA A 111 -10.40 -2.77 5.44
CA ALA A 111 -9.44 -2.81 6.54
C ALA A 111 -8.77 -4.21 6.69
N ALA A 112 -9.57 -5.28 6.58
CA ALA A 112 -9.06 -6.65 6.64
C ALA A 112 -8.09 -6.98 5.48
N VAL A 113 -8.36 -6.47 4.27
CA VAL A 113 -7.51 -6.72 3.09
C VAL A 113 -6.14 -6.08 3.23
N LEU A 114 -6.06 -4.89 3.81
CA LEU A 114 -4.79 -4.26 4.13
C LEU A 114 -3.95 -5.12 5.08
N THR A 115 -4.58 -5.67 6.13
CA THR A 115 -3.91 -6.55 7.08
C THR A 115 -3.36 -7.80 6.42
N ILE A 116 -4.18 -8.48 5.60
CA ILE A 116 -3.76 -9.66 4.82
C ILE A 116 -2.59 -9.32 3.90
N GLY A 117 -2.65 -8.17 3.21
CA GLY A 117 -1.57 -7.72 2.33
C GLY A 117 -0.26 -7.48 3.07
N LEU A 118 -0.30 -6.82 4.23
CA LEU A 118 0.90 -6.58 5.05
C LEU A 118 1.50 -7.87 5.59
N GLU A 119 0.67 -8.79 6.06
CA GLU A 119 1.10 -10.10 6.56
C GLU A 119 1.68 -10.95 5.43
N GLY A 120 1.00 -11.03 4.28
CA GLY A 120 1.46 -11.77 3.12
C GLY A 120 2.78 -11.25 2.56
N LEU A 121 3.01 -9.93 2.60
CA LEU A 121 4.27 -9.31 2.20
C LEU A 121 5.39 -9.39 3.25
N GLY A 122 5.13 -9.96 4.42
CA GLY A 122 6.09 -10.01 5.53
C GLY A 122 6.34 -8.67 6.21
N LEU A 123 5.56 -7.64 5.91
CA LEU A 123 5.64 -6.31 6.53
C LEU A 123 5.02 -6.29 7.93
N ALA A 124 4.09 -7.20 8.16
CA ALA A 124 3.53 -7.53 9.47
C ALA A 124 3.78 -9.02 9.78
N LYS A 125 3.81 -9.36 11.06
CA LYS A 125 3.86 -10.75 11.48
C LYS A 125 2.52 -11.43 11.21
N LEU A 126 2.55 -12.65 10.70
CA LEU A 126 1.37 -13.44 10.39
C LEU A 126 0.46 -13.55 11.62
N HIS A 127 -0.82 -13.25 11.46
CA HIS A 127 -1.88 -13.20 12.48
C HIS A 127 -1.68 -12.13 13.57
N GLU A 128 -0.75 -11.19 13.40
CA GLU A 128 -0.51 -10.09 14.35
C GLU A 128 -0.72 -8.70 13.73
N GLY A 129 -1.01 -8.58 12.44
CA GLY A 129 -1.09 -7.31 11.75
C GLY A 129 -2.07 -6.33 12.39
N ALA A 130 -3.27 -6.77 12.75
CA ALA A 130 -4.25 -5.92 13.44
C ALA A 130 -3.73 -5.43 14.81
N ARG A 131 -3.02 -6.27 15.57
CA ARG A 131 -2.41 -5.89 16.85
C ARG A 131 -1.28 -4.89 16.65
N GLN A 132 -0.47 -5.06 15.61
CA GLN A 132 0.60 -4.12 15.26
C GLN A 132 0.04 -2.76 14.81
N PHE A 133 -1.11 -2.73 14.09
CA PHE A 133 -1.85 -1.50 13.83
C PHE A 133 -2.28 -0.80 15.12
N ALA A 134 -2.90 -1.54 16.04
CA ALA A 134 -3.34 -1.00 17.33
C ALA A 134 -2.17 -0.48 18.19
N ALA A 135 -0.98 -1.07 18.03
CA ALA A 135 0.25 -0.61 18.68
C ALA A 135 0.88 0.63 17.99
N GLY A 136 0.33 1.10 16.87
CA GLY A 136 0.82 2.28 16.15
C GLY A 136 2.05 2.02 15.28
N GLU A 137 2.45 0.77 15.05
CA GLU A 137 3.65 0.44 14.27
C GLU A 137 3.58 0.96 12.82
N PHE A 138 2.37 1.06 12.24
CA PHE A 138 2.13 1.46 10.87
C PHE A 138 1.65 2.91 10.72
N SER A 139 1.57 3.64 11.81
CA SER A 139 1.22 5.07 11.82
C SER A 139 2.40 5.94 11.36
N PRO A 140 2.16 7.19 10.94
CA PRO A 140 3.23 8.16 10.76
C PRO A 140 4.09 8.26 12.02
N GLY A 141 5.41 8.07 11.88
CA GLY A 141 6.35 8.01 13.00
C GLY A 141 6.47 6.64 13.68
N GLY A 142 5.68 5.65 13.29
CA GLY A 142 5.83 4.25 13.68
C GLY A 142 6.98 3.56 12.94
N ARG A 143 7.12 2.24 13.16
CA ARG A 143 8.18 1.42 12.55
C ARG A 143 8.16 1.45 11.03
N LEU A 144 6.97 1.34 10.43
CA LEU A 144 6.75 1.32 8.98
C LEU A 144 5.48 2.10 8.65
N PRO A 145 5.56 3.37 8.27
CA PRO A 145 4.37 4.12 7.84
C PRO A 145 3.69 3.47 6.63
N VAL A 146 2.38 3.25 6.73
CA VAL A 146 1.57 2.59 5.70
C VAL A 146 0.54 3.55 5.16
N ASN A 147 0.35 3.54 3.82
CA ASN A 147 -0.68 4.32 3.12
C ASN A 147 -0.72 5.78 3.56
N THR A 148 0.42 6.45 3.45
CA THR A 148 0.67 7.80 3.99
C THR A 148 -0.27 8.88 3.46
N ASN A 149 -0.90 8.69 2.31
CA ASN A 149 -1.92 9.58 1.76
C ASN A 149 -3.34 9.31 2.28
N GLY A 150 -3.51 8.28 3.13
CA GLY A 150 -4.80 7.80 3.63
C GLY A 150 -5.34 6.56 2.92
N GLY A 151 -4.60 6.05 1.94
CA GLY A 151 -4.99 4.85 1.19
C GLY A 151 -6.31 5.02 0.42
N LEU A 152 -6.88 3.90 0.00
CA LEU A 152 -8.19 3.86 -0.65
C LEU A 152 -9.32 4.08 0.36
N LEU A 153 -9.13 3.62 1.59
CA LEU A 153 -10.13 3.75 2.66
C LEU A 153 -10.42 5.19 3.02
N SER A 154 -9.41 6.06 3.08
CA SER A 154 -9.57 7.45 3.51
C SER A 154 -9.53 8.45 2.35
N ALA A 155 -8.68 8.23 1.35
CA ALA A 155 -8.56 9.16 0.23
C ALA A 155 -9.63 8.95 -0.85
N GLY A 156 -10.21 7.74 -0.93
CA GLY A 156 -11.22 7.36 -1.91
C GLY A 156 -10.73 6.31 -2.90
N HIS A 157 -11.63 5.43 -3.31
CA HIS A 157 -11.36 4.30 -4.20
C HIS A 157 -11.82 4.62 -5.63
N THR A 158 -10.88 4.74 -6.55
CA THR A 158 -11.13 5.07 -7.96
C THR A 158 -11.29 3.83 -8.86
N GLY A 159 -11.73 2.70 -8.29
CA GLY A 159 -11.83 1.43 -9.02
C GLY A 159 -10.46 0.96 -9.48
N VAL A 160 -10.30 0.70 -10.77
CA VAL A 160 -9.05 0.19 -11.37
C VAL A 160 -7.84 1.11 -11.12
N GLY A 161 -8.07 2.40 -10.93
CA GLY A 161 -7.00 3.39 -10.67
C GLY A 161 -6.43 3.36 -9.24
N GLY A 162 -7.05 2.65 -8.30
CA GLY A 162 -6.65 2.67 -6.88
C GLY A 162 -5.20 2.26 -6.65
N GLY A 163 -4.77 1.15 -7.23
CA GLY A 163 -3.37 0.68 -7.12
C GLY A 163 -2.36 1.67 -7.70
N THR A 164 -2.72 2.36 -8.79
CA THR A 164 -1.85 3.39 -9.39
C THR A 164 -1.71 4.61 -8.47
N ALA A 165 -2.76 5.00 -7.75
CA ALA A 165 -2.72 6.10 -6.79
C ALA A 165 -1.75 5.79 -5.62
N LEU A 166 -1.77 4.55 -5.11
CA LEU A 166 -0.83 4.07 -4.10
C LEU A 166 0.62 4.09 -4.63
N LEU A 167 0.85 3.61 -5.86
CA LEU A 167 2.17 3.66 -6.49
C LEU A 167 2.69 5.11 -6.62
N VAL A 168 1.85 6.04 -7.04
CA VAL A 168 2.23 7.46 -7.14
C VAL A 168 2.59 8.03 -5.77
N GLU A 169 1.89 7.65 -4.71
CA GLU A 169 2.25 8.05 -3.36
C GLU A 169 3.62 7.51 -2.96
N GLY A 170 3.91 6.24 -3.19
CA GLY A 170 5.24 5.66 -2.94
C GLY A 170 6.35 6.43 -3.68
N ILE A 171 6.13 6.75 -4.96
CA ILE A 171 7.06 7.57 -5.76
C ILE A 171 7.24 8.97 -5.16
N ARG A 172 6.16 9.63 -4.71
CA ARG A 172 6.24 10.96 -4.07
C ARG A 172 7.04 10.94 -2.80
N GLN A 173 6.85 9.92 -1.95
CA GLN A 173 7.63 9.73 -0.72
C GLN A 173 9.13 9.63 -1.02
N LEU A 174 9.51 8.78 -1.98
CA LEU A 174 10.90 8.57 -2.39
C LEU A 174 11.54 9.82 -3.00
N LEU A 175 10.78 10.61 -3.74
CA LEU A 175 11.26 11.85 -4.36
C LEU A 175 11.27 13.05 -3.41
N GLY A 176 10.73 12.92 -2.17
CA GLY A 176 10.57 14.04 -1.25
C GLY A 176 9.53 15.06 -1.75
N ARG A 177 8.46 14.58 -2.41
CA ARG A 177 7.41 15.40 -3.03
C ARG A 177 6.03 15.18 -2.42
N ALA A 178 5.93 14.45 -1.32
CA ALA A 178 4.72 14.42 -0.53
C ALA A 178 4.56 15.75 0.24
N GLU A 179 3.34 16.06 0.68
CA GLU A 179 3.12 17.23 1.54
C GLU A 179 3.88 17.05 2.86
N SER A 180 4.39 18.16 3.42
CA SER A 180 5.29 18.17 4.59
C SER A 180 4.77 17.37 5.78
N GLU A 181 3.45 17.41 6.01
CA GLU A 181 2.79 16.79 7.15
C GLU A 181 2.78 15.25 7.08
N ARG A 182 3.03 14.67 5.90
CA ARG A 182 3.02 13.21 5.66
C ARG A 182 4.30 12.70 5.00
N GLN A 183 5.25 13.58 4.69
CA GLN A 183 6.53 13.19 4.11
C GLN A 183 7.36 12.41 5.13
N ILE A 184 7.76 11.21 4.76
CA ILE A 184 8.70 10.40 5.56
C ILE A 184 10.11 10.93 5.35
N PRO A 185 10.81 11.31 6.43
CA PRO A 185 12.19 11.78 6.32
C PRO A 185 13.11 10.72 5.73
N ASP A 186 14.01 11.13 4.85
CA ASP A 186 15.02 10.29 4.19
C ASP A 186 14.51 8.95 3.63
N CYS A 187 13.28 8.92 3.14
CA CYS A 187 12.66 7.74 2.54
C CYS A 187 13.46 7.27 1.32
N ARG A 188 13.94 6.03 1.33
CA ARG A 188 14.80 5.44 0.30
C ARG A 188 14.19 4.20 -0.36
N ARG A 189 13.40 3.43 0.37
CA ARG A 189 12.81 2.17 -0.10
C ARG A 189 11.32 2.13 0.18
N ALA A 190 10.55 1.79 -0.84
CA ALA A 190 9.10 1.66 -0.73
C ALA A 190 8.63 0.31 -1.26
N VAL A 191 7.70 -0.29 -0.54
CA VAL A 191 6.93 -1.45 -1.01
C VAL A 191 5.58 -0.95 -1.50
N CYS A 192 5.25 -1.22 -2.77
CA CYS A 192 3.96 -0.88 -3.35
C CYS A 192 3.24 -2.16 -3.77
N GLY A 193 2.08 -2.42 -3.17
CA GLY A 193 1.29 -3.62 -3.44
C GLY A 193 -0.11 -3.29 -3.96
N GLY A 194 -0.50 -3.92 -5.07
CA GLY A 194 -1.82 -3.83 -5.68
C GLY A 194 -2.52 -5.18 -5.74
N SER A 195 -3.84 -5.20 -5.71
CA SER A 195 -4.64 -6.40 -5.90
C SER A 195 -5.81 -6.13 -6.83
N GLY A 196 -6.21 -7.15 -7.58
CA GLY A 196 -7.32 -7.08 -8.53
C GLY A 196 -8.17 -8.36 -8.53
N GLY A 197 -9.26 -8.31 -9.31
CA GLY A 197 -10.07 -9.49 -9.63
C GLY A 197 -10.58 -10.27 -8.42
N THR A 198 -11.21 -9.65 -7.46
CA THR A 198 -11.66 -10.30 -6.21
C THR A 198 -10.47 -10.94 -5.45
N TYR A 199 -9.37 -10.20 -5.35
CA TYR A 199 -8.12 -10.59 -4.67
C TYR A 199 -7.39 -11.78 -5.28
N MET A 200 -7.77 -12.21 -6.47
CA MET A 200 -7.11 -13.30 -7.20
C MET A 200 -5.71 -12.92 -7.68
N ASP A 201 -5.51 -11.64 -7.98
CA ASP A 201 -4.28 -11.07 -8.53
C ASP A 201 -3.59 -10.21 -7.49
N SER A 202 -2.33 -10.52 -7.21
CA SER A 202 -1.46 -9.74 -6.31
C SER A 202 -0.24 -9.28 -7.08
N GLN A 203 0.03 -7.97 -7.08
CA GLN A 203 1.15 -7.34 -7.76
C GLN A 203 1.98 -6.53 -6.78
N VAL A 204 3.30 -6.67 -6.86
CA VAL A 204 4.24 -5.99 -5.96
C VAL A 204 5.32 -5.29 -6.77
N LEU A 205 5.58 -4.03 -6.43
CA LEU A 205 6.72 -3.27 -6.91
C LEU A 205 7.55 -2.81 -5.72
N LEU A 206 8.83 -3.08 -5.76
CA LEU A 206 9.83 -2.58 -4.83
C LEU A 206 10.56 -1.42 -5.48
N LEU A 207 10.48 -0.27 -4.84
CA LEU A 207 11.01 0.99 -5.37
C LEU A 207 12.18 1.47 -4.53
N GLU A 208 13.19 2.02 -5.18
CA GLU A 208 14.32 2.65 -4.52
C GLU A 208 14.59 4.05 -5.07
N ARG A 209 14.90 4.97 -4.16
CA ARG A 209 15.44 6.28 -4.51
C ARG A 209 16.90 6.14 -4.92
N VAL A 210 17.26 6.75 -6.03
CA VAL A 210 18.62 6.88 -6.50
C VAL A 210 18.97 8.36 -6.53
N ASP A 211 20.03 8.73 -5.84
CA ASP A 211 20.64 10.06 -5.84
C ASP A 211 21.98 9.98 -6.60
N LYS A 212 22.37 11.06 -7.34
CA LYS A 212 23.71 11.20 -7.96
C LYS A 212 24.76 11.44 -6.91
#